data_1ee525901cf3d3f9430e37f830c6af48
#
_entry.id   1ee525901cf3d3f9430e37f830c6af48
#
_cell.length_a   1.000
_cell.length_b   1.000
_cell.length_c   1.000
_cell.angle_alpha   90.00
_cell.angle_beta   90.00
_cell.angle_gamma   90.00
#
_symmetry.space_group_name_H-M   'P 1'
#
loop_
_entity.id
_entity.type
_entity.pdbx_description
1 polymer ?
#
loop_
_entity_poly.entity_id
_entity_poly.type
_entity_poly.pdbx_seq_one_letter_code
_entity_poly.pdbx_strand_id
1 'polypeptide(L)'
;MKKQFFSGLALATLGTTLWSCAPAAKTPATVAAPASASPVPQATYQASSTDWRAQANTFLKQYSAEYQRLYTQSSEAEWRSNTHIVPGDTTNSGATARANERMAAFAGSAENIQRLRQFLEHKDQLSEIQIKELQTALYNAANSPQTVADVVKRRIKAEAAQTEKLYGFDYKYNGKSVTTNDIDELLRTEKNPQKRQAIWEASKAIGPTLKAGLLDLRGLRNQTVQALGYSDFFTYQASDYGMSREEMMALVRKINEELRPLYRELHTYARYELAKKYGVKQVPDYLPASWLPNRWGQDWSAMVDVKGVNLDATLAKKGPEWQVKQAERFYQSLGFQALPASFWEKSSLYPLPAGANYKKNNHASAWHIDLNQDVRSLMSVEANTEWYETTHHELGHIYYYLTYTNPDVPVLLRQGANRGYHEAMGSLMGLAASQKPFLVGLELMDPKTQTDQTQTLLKEALNYVTFIPFSSGVMSEWESSFYADNLPADQLNAKWWELVKKYQGIVPPTARGENYLDPATKTHINDDPAQYYDYALSYVILFQLHDHIAKQILHQDPHATNYYGSKEVGNFLRDIMRPGSSKDWRTVLKEKTGEDLSARAMVDYFQPLMTYLKQQNKGRKYTM
;
A
#
# COMPACT_ATOMS: atom_id res chain seq x y z
N MET A 1 5.96 -23.72 2.71
CA MET A 1 5.43 -22.80 1.67
C MET A 1 5.42 -21.39 2.27
N LYS A 2 6.47 -20.61 2.04
CA LYS A 2 6.55 -19.23 2.54
C LYS A 2 5.99 -18.31 1.46
N LYS A 3 4.78 -17.79 1.67
CA LYS A 3 4.22 -16.72 0.85
C LYS A 3 4.87 -15.42 1.25
N GLN A 4 5.27 -14.64 0.28
CA GLN A 4 5.77 -13.28 0.52
C GLN A 4 4.63 -12.40 1.04
N PHE A 5 4.92 -11.64 2.11
CA PHE A 5 4.08 -10.55 2.56
C PHE A 5 4.05 -9.46 1.49
N PHE A 6 2.94 -9.33 0.82
CA PHE A 6 2.51 -8.10 0.19
C PHE A 6 1.20 -7.74 0.87
N SER A 7 1.28 -6.86 1.87
CA SER A 7 0.11 -6.18 2.40
C SER A 7 -0.46 -5.32 1.28
N GLY A 8 -1.39 -5.88 0.54
CA GLY A 8 -2.26 -5.07 -0.31
C GLY A 8 -3.32 -4.47 0.58
N LEU A 9 -3.16 -3.21 0.99
CA LEU A 9 -4.28 -2.45 1.50
C LEU A 9 -5.29 -2.39 0.36
N ALA A 10 -6.43 -3.03 0.53
CA ALA A 10 -7.59 -2.73 -0.28
C ALA A 10 -8.16 -1.39 0.16
N LEU A 11 -7.42 -0.31 -0.10
CA LEU A 11 -8.09 0.93 -0.39
C LEU A 11 -8.92 0.64 -1.63
N ALA A 12 -10.22 0.90 -1.56
CA ALA A 12 -11.13 0.80 -2.68
C ALA A 12 -10.62 1.66 -3.85
N THR A 13 -9.57 1.21 -4.51
CA THR A 13 -9.24 1.67 -5.84
C THR A 13 -10.26 0.99 -6.73
N LEU A 14 -11.16 1.79 -7.27
CA LEU A 14 -12.19 1.46 -8.26
C LEU A 14 -11.58 0.70 -9.44
N GLY A 15 -11.27 -0.57 -9.25
CA GLY A 15 -10.87 -1.52 -10.28
C GLY A 15 -12.11 -2.14 -10.90
N THR A 16 -12.64 -1.48 -11.92
CA THR A 16 -13.80 -1.97 -12.67
C THR A 16 -13.39 -3.07 -13.63
N THR A 17 -13.77 -4.31 -13.33
CA THR A 17 -13.84 -5.36 -14.35
C THR A 17 -15.19 -5.22 -15.07
N LEU A 18 -15.19 -4.60 -16.24
CA LEU A 18 -16.35 -4.58 -17.13
C LEU A 18 -16.29 -5.77 -18.11
N TRP A 19 -17.27 -6.64 -18.03
CA TRP A 19 -17.63 -7.51 -19.14
C TRP A 19 -18.86 -6.94 -19.83
N SER A 20 -18.69 -6.71 -21.13
CA SER A 20 -19.72 -6.17 -22.02
C SER A 20 -20.69 -7.24 -22.47
N CYS A 21 -22.00 -6.94 -22.45
CA CYS A 21 -22.94 -7.47 -23.41
C CYS A 21 -23.81 -6.33 -23.94
N ALA A 22 -23.89 -6.20 -25.25
CA ALA A 22 -24.56 -5.15 -26.01
C ALA A 22 -26.05 -5.46 -26.24
N PRO A 23 -26.82 -4.61 -26.93
CA PRO A 23 -28.08 -4.10 -26.44
C PRO A 23 -29.31 -4.58 -27.25
N ALA A 24 -30.48 -4.40 -26.69
CA ALA A 24 -31.73 -4.40 -27.47
C ALA A 24 -32.42 -3.03 -27.32
N ALA A 25 -32.56 -2.36 -28.42
CA ALA A 25 -33.24 -1.09 -28.55
C ALA A 25 -34.75 -1.22 -28.37
N LYS A 26 -35.40 -0.28 -27.69
CA LYS A 26 -36.82 0.06 -27.89
C LYS A 26 -37.01 1.59 -27.78
N THR A 27 -37.75 2.08 -28.73
CA THR A 27 -38.13 3.45 -29.10
C THR A 27 -38.92 4.19 -28.01
N PRO A 28 -38.88 5.54 -28.00
CA PRO A 28 -39.50 6.33 -26.93
C PRO A 28 -40.95 6.70 -27.18
N ALA A 29 -41.74 6.71 -26.09
CA ALA A 29 -43.06 7.27 -26.07
C ALA A 29 -43.02 8.75 -25.70
N THR A 30 -43.64 9.57 -26.52
CA THR A 30 -43.90 11.01 -26.37
C THR A 30 -44.79 11.30 -25.16
N VAL A 31 -44.38 12.17 -24.26
CA VAL A 31 -45.25 12.75 -23.23
C VAL A 31 -45.30 14.27 -23.41
N ALA A 32 -46.53 14.77 -23.43
CA ALA A 32 -46.90 16.15 -23.66
C ALA A 32 -46.49 17.10 -22.54
N ALA A 33 -46.19 18.35 -22.91
CA ALA A 33 -45.84 19.43 -22.02
C ALA A 33 -47.06 19.97 -21.23
N PRO A 34 -46.91 20.36 -19.97
CA PRO A 34 -47.90 21.14 -19.26
C PRO A 34 -47.66 22.65 -19.36
N ALA A 35 -48.77 23.35 -19.29
CA ALA A 35 -48.99 24.77 -19.55
C ALA A 35 -48.28 25.73 -18.60
N SER A 36 -48.09 26.95 -19.11
CA SER A 36 -47.52 28.17 -18.51
C SER A 36 -48.14 28.57 -17.17
N ALA A 37 -47.28 28.78 -16.16
CA ALA A 37 -47.65 29.46 -14.93
C ALA A 37 -47.22 30.93 -14.96
N SER A 38 -48.09 31.79 -14.41
CA SER A 38 -47.98 33.25 -14.35
C SER A 38 -46.81 33.76 -13.49
N PRO A 39 -46.30 34.97 -13.71
CA PRO A 39 -45.10 35.47 -13.01
C PRO A 39 -45.40 35.89 -11.57
N VAL A 40 -44.56 35.39 -10.65
CA VAL A 40 -44.53 35.80 -9.24
C VAL A 40 -43.72 37.10 -9.11
N PRO A 41 -44.06 38.05 -8.21
CA PRO A 41 -43.37 39.32 -8.08
C PRO A 41 -41.91 39.17 -7.63
N GLN A 42 -41.01 39.85 -8.31
CA GLN A 42 -39.61 39.98 -7.88
C GLN A 42 -39.54 40.75 -6.55
N ALA A 43 -39.24 40.02 -5.47
CA ALA A 43 -38.75 40.63 -4.25
C ALA A 43 -37.32 41.12 -4.51
N THR A 44 -37.07 42.39 -4.35
CA THR A 44 -35.73 43.00 -4.33
C THR A 44 -34.94 42.41 -3.13
N TYR A 45 -34.14 41.40 -3.38
CA TYR A 45 -33.17 40.93 -2.41
C TYR A 45 -32.03 41.97 -2.33
N GLN A 46 -31.97 42.72 -1.20
CA GLN A 46 -30.72 43.33 -0.76
C GLN A 46 -29.68 42.22 -0.64
N ALA A 47 -28.54 42.40 -1.29
CA ALA A 47 -27.43 41.45 -1.22
C ALA A 47 -26.93 41.37 0.24
N SER A 48 -27.46 40.42 1.01
CA SER A 48 -26.84 39.99 2.25
C SER A 48 -25.52 39.38 1.85
N SER A 49 -24.43 39.75 2.52
CA SER A 49 -23.13 39.11 2.38
C SER A 49 -23.33 37.59 2.39
N THR A 50 -22.94 36.92 1.31
CA THR A 50 -23.15 35.46 1.16
C THR A 50 -22.34 34.74 2.23
N ASP A 51 -22.99 34.12 3.19
CA ASP A 51 -22.30 33.33 4.23
C ASP A 51 -21.81 32.01 3.62
N TRP A 52 -20.62 32.07 3.04
CA TRP A 52 -19.96 30.93 2.40
C TRP A 52 -19.70 29.79 3.38
N ARG A 53 -19.40 30.09 4.66
CA ARG A 53 -19.19 29.08 5.69
C ARG A 53 -20.46 28.27 5.98
N ALA A 54 -21.60 28.93 6.14
CA ALA A 54 -22.88 28.26 6.38
C ALA A 54 -23.34 27.44 5.16
N GLN A 55 -23.14 27.99 3.94
CA GLN A 55 -23.46 27.28 2.71
C GLN A 55 -22.57 26.04 2.51
N ALA A 56 -21.24 26.16 2.77
CA ALA A 56 -20.33 25.03 2.71
C ALA A 56 -20.72 23.94 3.73
N ASN A 57 -21.08 24.30 4.96
CA ASN A 57 -21.58 23.35 5.95
C ASN A 57 -22.79 22.57 5.45
N THR A 58 -23.77 23.26 4.87
CA THR A 58 -24.99 22.65 4.35
C THR A 58 -24.65 21.70 3.20
N PHE A 59 -23.81 22.13 2.26
CA PHE A 59 -23.38 21.31 1.13
C PHE A 59 -22.58 20.09 1.61
N LEU A 60 -21.55 20.27 2.44
CA LEU A 60 -20.72 19.17 2.95
C LEU A 60 -21.52 18.14 3.73
N LYS A 61 -22.51 18.59 4.54
CA LYS A 61 -23.40 17.65 5.24
C LYS A 61 -24.19 16.76 4.28
N GLN A 62 -24.74 17.33 3.21
CA GLN A 62 -25.50 16.58 2.21
C GLN A 62 -24.58 15.67 1.38
N TYR A 63 -23.46 16.23 0.91
CA TYR A 63 -22.45 15.50 0.14
C TYR A 63 -21.91 14.29 0.91
N SER A 64 -21.48 14.50 2.16
CA SER A 64 -20.92 13.45 3.00
C SER A 64 -21.91 12.33 3.31
N ALA A 65 -23.20 12.67 3.52
CA ALA A 65 -24.23 11.67 3.75
C ALA A 65 -24.44 10.76 2.52
N GLU A 66 -24.49 11.35 1.32
CA GLU A 66 -24.64 10.57 0.08
C GLU A 66 -23.35 9.82 -0.27
N TYR A 67 -22.18 10.44 -0.07
CA TYR A 67 -20.88 9.78 -0.23
C TYR A 67 -20.79 8.54 0.64
N GLN A 68 -21.09 8.64 1.94
CA GLN A 68 -21.05 7.53 2.89
C GLN A 68 -22.03 6.40 2.49
N ARG A 69 -23.22 6.77 2.06
CA ARG A 69 -24.22 5.79 1.60
C ARG A 69 -23.74 4.98 0.38
N LEU A 70 -23.17 5.68 -0.61
CA LEU A 70 -22.66 5.04 -1.83
C LEU A 70 -21.37 4.25 -1.55
N TYR A 71 -20.49 4.79 -0.72
CA TYR A 71 -19.28 4.12 -0.25
C TYR A 71 -19.63 2.78 0.44
N THR A 72 -20.60 2.80 1.36
CA THR A 72 -21.07 1.58 2.04
C THR A 72 -21.59 0.54 1.05
N GLN A 73 -22.37 0.96 0.05
CA GLN A 73 -22.87 0.05 -0.97
C GLN A 73 -21.75 -0.55 -1.82
N SER A 74 -20.75 0.24 -2.17
CA SER A 74 -19.58 -0.21 -2.91
C SER A 74 -18.76 -1.20 -2.08
N SER A 75 -18.41 -0.84 -0.85
CA SER A 75 -17.63 -1.68 0.06
C SER A 75 -18.30 -3.01 0.39
N GLU A 76 -19.62 -3.00 0.59
CA GLU A 76 -20.41 -4.25 0.79
C GLU A 76 -20.40 -5.15 -0.46
N ALA A 77 -20.50 -4.57 -1.65
CA ALA A 77 -20.45 -5.34 -2.89
C ALA A 77 -19.04 -5.93 -3.11
N GLU A 78 -18.00 -5.15 -2.87
CA GLU A 78 -16.60 -5.60 -2.94
C GLU A 78 -16.29 -6.67 -1.90
N TRP A 79 -16.77 -6.51 -0.67
CA TRP A 79 -16.67 -7.53 0.38
C TRP A 79 -17.21 -8.87 -0.10
N ARG A 80 -18.42 -8.90 -0.68
CA ARG A 80 -19.03 -10.12 -1.21
C ARG A 80 -18.20 -10.72 -2.36
N SER A 81 -17.70 -9.89 -3.27
CA SER A 81 -16.86 -10.34 -4.38
C SER A 81 -15.54 -10.96 -3.92
N ASN A 82 -15.03 -10.57 -2.75
CA ASN A 82 -13.79 -11.12 -2.18
C ASN A 82 -14.02 -12.31 -1.25
N THR A 83 -15.20 -12.41 -0.62
CA THR A 83 -15.49 -13.47 0.37
C THR A 83 -16.32 -14.60 -0.19
N HIS A 84 -16.99 -14.43 -1.35
CA HIS A 84 -17.84 -15.44 -1.95
C HIS A 84 -17.67 -15.50 -3.47
N ILE A 85 -16.65 -16.26 -3.91
CA ILE A 85 -16.25 -16.39 -5.31
C ILE A 85 -16.70 -17.76 -5.82
N VAL A 86 -17.68 -17.77 -6.73
CA VAL A 86 -18.12 -18.98 -7.43
C VAL A 86 -17.57 -18.92 -8.86
N PRO A 87 -16.72 -19.89 -9.29
CA PRO A 87 -16.17 -19.90 -10.63
C PRO A 87 -17.27 -19.87 -11.72
N GLY A 88 -17.18 -18.90 -12.63
CA GLY A 88 -18.16 -18.72 -13.70
C GLY A 88 -19.40 -17.91 -13.32
N ASP A 89 -19.62 -17.59 -12.04
CA ASP A 89 -20.68 -16.69 -11.59
C ASP A 89 -20.20 -15.24 -11.50
N THR A 90 -20.77 -14.36 -12.31
CA THR A 90 -20.45 -12.93 -12.34
C THR A 90 -21.40 -12.06 -11.51
N THR A 91 -22.28 -12.65 -10.71
CA THR A 91 -23.31 -11.93 -9.95
C THR A 91 -22.67 -10.91 -8.99
N ASN A 92 -21.71 -11.35 -8.18
CA ASN A 92 -21.04 -10.49 -7.20
C ASN A 92 -20.15 -9.44 -7.89
N SER A 93 -19.32 -9.83 -8.87
CA SER A 93 -18.48 -8.89 -9.61
C SER A 93 -19.31 -7.85 -10.39
N GLY A 94 -20.42 -8.25 -10.98
CA GLY A 94 -21.36 -7.33 -11.63
C GLY A 94 -22.05 -6.38 -10.65
N ALA A 95 -22.34 -6.82 -9.42
CA ALA A 95 -22.87 -5.94 -8.36
C ALA A 95 -21.83 -4.92 -7.92
N THR A 96 -20.58 -5.34 -7.75
CA THR A 96 -19.44 -4.46 -7.44
C THR A 96 -19.27 -3.41 -8.54
N ALA A 97 -19.21 -3.80 -9.81
CA ALA A 97 -19.07 -2.87 -10.92
C ALA A 97 -20.16 -1.78 -10.90
N ARG A 98 -21.44 -2.17 -10.76
CA ARG A 98 -22.56 -1.21 -10.69
C ARG A 98 -22.50 -0.29 -9.46
N ALA A 99 -22.05 -0.79 -8.32
CA ALA A 99 -21.90 0.03 -7.11
C ALA A 99 -20.79 1.06 -7.28
N ASN A 100 -19.66 0.64 -7.83
CA ASN A 100 -18.50 1.49 -8.12
C ASN A 100 -18.83 2.56 -9.19
N GLU A 101 -19.60 2.20 -10.22
CA GLU A 101 -20.11 3.15 -11.23
C GLU A 101 -20.96 4.25 -10.59
N ARG A 102 -21.88 3.90 -9.66
CA ARG A 102 -22.70 4.90 -8.97
C ARG A 102 -21.87 5.82 -8.08
N MET A 103 -20.90 5.25 -7.36
CA MET A 103 -19.98 6.02 -6.52
C MET A 103 -19.14 7.01 -7.37
N ALA A 104 -18.58 6.52 -8.47
CA ALA A 104 -17.81 7.33 -9.42
C ALA A 104 -18.65 8.43 -10.08
N ALA A 105 -19.88 8.12 -10.48
CA ALA A 105 -20.81 9.08 -11.06
C ALA A 105 -21.17 10.21 -10.08
N PHE A 106 -21.33 9.90 -8.81
CA PHE A 106 -21.58 10.89 -7.77
C PHE A 106 -20.34 11.73 -7.46
N ALA A 107 -19.23 11.10 -7.08
CA ALA A 107 -18.02 11.80 -6.69
C ALA A 107 -17.47 12.67 -7.83
N GLY A 108 -17.46 12.14 -9.05
CA GLY A 108 -16.96 12.82 -10.25
C GLY A 108 -18.00 13.65 -11.00
N SER A 109 -19.21 13.88 -10.48
CA SER A 109 -20.24 14.61 -11.21
C SER A 109 -19.79 16.06 -11.53
N ALA A 110 -20.13 16.55 -12.71
CA ALA A 110 -19.77 17.92 -13.12
C ALA A 110 -20.33 18.97 -12.15
N GLU A 111 -21.54 18.75 -11.66
CA GLU A 111 -22.20 19.64 -10.69
C GLU A 111 -21.43 19.66 -9.36
N ASN A 112 -21.08 18.49 -8.81
CA ASN A 112 -20.30 18.44 -7.56
C ASN A 112 -18.93 19.09 -7.73
N ILE A 113 -18.20 18.80 -8.81
CA ILE A 113 -16.90 19.41 -9.10
C ILE A 113 -17.01 20.95 -9.18
N GLN A 114 -18.01 21.46 -9.90
CA GLN A 114 -18.24 22.90 -10.01
C GLN A 114 -18.53 23.51 -8.63
N ARG A 115 -19.37 22.87 -7.83
CA ARG A 115 -19.76 23.35 -6.50
C ARG A 115 -18.60 23.35 -5.52
N LEU A 116 -17.79 22.27 -5.52
CA LEU A 116 -16.58 22.16 -4.71
C LEU A 116 -15.57 23.27 -5.04
N ARG A 117 -15.34 23.53 -6.34
CA ARG A 117 -14.45 24.59 -6.81
C ARG A 117 -14.96 25.97 -6.38
N GLN A 118 -16.26 26.24 -6.54
CA GLN A 118 -16.87 27.50 -6.15
C GLN A 118 -16.64 27.80 -4.65
N PHE A 119 -16.76 26.82 -3.77
CA PHE A 119 -16.44 27.01 -2.35
C PHE A 119 -14.96 27.29 -2.14
N LEU A 120 -14.06 26.61 -2.82
CA LEU A 120 -12.61 26.82 -2.68
C LEU A 120 -12.12 28.16 -3.24
N GLU A 121 -12.86 28.80 -4.15
CA GLU A 121 -12.60 30.20 -4.57
C GLU A 121 -12.80 31.18 -3.41
N HIS A 122 -13.58 30.81 -2.39
CA HIS A 122 -13.86 31.59 -1.18
C HIS A 122 -13.23 30.99 0.08
N LYS A 123 -12.10 30.28 -0.07
CA LYS A 123 -11.44 29.58 1.03
C LYS A 123 -11.04 30.46 2.22
N ASP A 124 -10.81 31.76 1.99
CA ASP A 124 -10.54 32.76 3.01
C ASP A 124 -11.68 32.93 4.02
N GLN A 125 -12.91 32.54 3.65
CA GLN A 125 -14.11 32.62 4.48
C GLN A 125 -14.48 31.25 5.11
N LEU A 126 -13.75 30.18 4.77
CA LEU A 126 -14.00 28.83 5.27
C LEU A 126 -13.11 28.47 6.45
N SER A 127 -13.51 27.45 7.23
CA SER A 127 -12.63 26.85 8.22
C SER A 127 -11.64 25.90 7.55
N GLU A 128 -10.50 25.66 8.20
CA GLU A 128 -9.48 24.71 7.72
C GLU A 128 -10.06 23.32 7.46
N ILE A 129 -10.96 22.85 8.33
CA ILE A 129 -11.59 21.54 8.18
C ILE A 129 -12.51 21.47 6.96
N GLN A 130 -13.27 22.55 6.67
CA GLN A 130 -14.10 22.63 5.47
C GLN A 130 -13.25 22.63 4.20
N ILE A 131 -12.14 23.38 4.19
CA ILE A 131 -11.20 23.41 3.07
C ILE A 131 -10.66 21.99 2.83
N LYS A 132 -10.28 21.29 3.89
CA LYS A 132 -9.76 19.92 3.80
C LYS A 132 -10.80 18.93 3.24
N GLU A 133 -12.05 19.00 3.72
CA GLU A 133 -13.14 18.17 3.19
C GLU A 133 -13.40 18.43 1.70
N LEU A 134 -13.44 19.71 1.29
CA LEU A 134 -13.64 20.09 -0.12
C LEU A 134 -12.48 19.63 -1.01
N GLN A 135 -11.24 19.74 -0.53
CA GLN A 135 -10.04 19.24 -1.23
C GLN A 135 -10.07 17.73 -1.37
N THR A 136 -10.41 17.01 -0.31
CA THR A 136 -10.56 15.55 -0.33
C THR A 136 -11.65 15.10 -1.30
N ALA A 137 -12.79 15.80 -1.33
CA ALA A 137 -13.85 15.51 -2.28
C ALA A 137 -13.39 15.72 -3.75
N LEU A 138 -12.62 16.79 -4.03
CA LEU A 138 -12.04 17.01 -5.36
C LEU A 138 -10.96 15.98 -5.72
N TYR A 139 -10.14 15.58 -4.77
CA TYR A 139 -9.17 14.50 -4.97
C TYR A 139 -9.87 13.20 -5.39
N ASN A 140 -10.94 12.82 -4.67
CA ASN A 140 -11.76 11.66 -5.00
C ASN A 140 -12.43 11.79 -6.39
N ALA A 141 -12.91 12.99 -6.73
CA ALA A 141 -13.51 13.29 -8.03
C ALA A 141 -12.52 13.14 -9.19
N ALA A 142 -11.23 13.43 -8.97
CA ALA A 142 -10.19 13.39 -9.99
C ALA A 142 -9.94 11.99 -10.54
N ASN A 143 -10.33 10.95 -9.81
CA ASN A 143 -10.22 9.58 -10.28
C ASN A 143 -11.24 9.24 -11.39
N SER A 144 -12.43 9.89 -11.41
CA SER A 144 -13.48 9.57 -12.39
C SER A 144 -14.33 10.80 -12.76
N PRO A 145 -13.70 11.90 -13.23
CA PRO A 145 -14.43 13.15 -13.49
C PRO A 145 -15.35 13.01 -14.70
N GLN A 146 -16.64 13.25 -14.50
CA GLN A 146 -17.65 13.19 -15.56
C GLN A 146 -17.54 14.34 -16.57
N THR A 147 -16.73 15.35 -16.28
CA THR A 147 -16.35 16.41 -17.23
C THR A 147 -15.55 15.87 -18.42
N VAL A 148 -14.92 14.70 -18.29
CA VAL A 148 -14.18 13.99 -19.35
C VAL A 148 -14.59 12.50 -19.36
N ALA A 149 -15.88 12.22 -19.31
CA ALA A 149 -16.45 10.86 -19.18
C ALA A 149 -15.91 9.86 -20.22
N ASP A 150 -15.70 10.28 -21.46
CA ASP A 150 -15.16 9.42 -22.53
C ASP A 150 -13.70 9.01 -22.24
N VAL A 151 -12.88 9.90 -21.69
CA VAL A 151 -11.50 9.59 -21.28
C VAL A 151 -11.52 8.57 -20.15
N VAL A 152 -12.36 8.80 -19.12
CA VAL A 152 -12.54 7.88 -17.99
C VAL A 152 -12.97 6.49 -18.45
N LYS A 153 -13.97 6.41 -19.34
CA LYS A 153 -14.44 5.14 -19.90
C LYS A 153 -13.34 4.40 -20.68
N ARG A 154 -12.57 5.11 -21.48
CA ARG A 154 -11.42 4.55 -22.21
C ARG A 154 -10.34 4.06 -21.26
N ARG A 155 -10.03 4.83 -20.21
CA ARG A 155 -9.06 4.46 -19.18
C ARG A 155 -9.47 3.17 -18.48
N ILE A 156 -10.69 3.07 -17.98
CA ILE A 156 -11.21 1.89 -17.31
C ILE A 156 -11.09 0.65 -18.20
N LYS A 157 -11.46 0.78 -19.49
CA LYS A 157 -11.32 -0.31 -20.46
C LYS A 157 -9.85 -0.70 -20.69
N ALA A 158 -8.95 0.27 -20.77
CA ALA A 158 -7.52 0.02 -20.94
C ALA A 158 -6.89 -0.63 -19.68
N GLU A 159 -7.29 -0.23 -18.48
CA GLU A 159 -6.88 -0.84 -17.21
C GLU A 159 -7.32 -2.31 -17.14
N ALA A 160 -8.56 -2.61 -17.48
CA ALA A 160 -9.07 -3.99 -17.53
C ALA A 160 -8.28 -4.85 -18.53
N ALA A 161 -8.04 -4.34 -19.74
CA ALA A 161 -7.26 -5.04 -20.76
C ALA A 161 -5.78 -5.25 -20.35
N GLN A 162 -5.19 -4.29 -19.66
CA GLN A 162 -3.83 -4.41 -19.14
C GLN A 162 -3.74 -5.45 -18.03
N THR A 163 -4.72 -5.44 -17.11
CA THR A 163 -4.85 -6.41 -16.02
C THR A 163 -5.04 -7.84 -16.55
N GLU A 164 -5.88 -8.03 -17.57
CA GLU A 164 -6.06 -9.32 -18.23
C GLU A 164 -4.74 -9.86 -18.81
N LYS A 165 -3.97 -9.02 -19.52
CA LYS A 165 -2.65 -9.40 -20.01
C LYS A 165 -1.68 -9.74 -18.89
N LEU A 166 -1.67 -8.92 -17.82
CA LEU A 166 -0.76 -9.08 -16.68
C LEU A 166 -0.96 -10.40 -15.95
N TYR A 167 -2.18 -10.73 -15.62
CA TYR A 167 -2.50 -11.93 -14.84
C TYR A 167 -2.81 -13.16 -15.67
N GLY A 168 -3.14 -12.98 -16.95
CA GLY A 168 -3.38 -14.08 -17.90
C GLY A 168 -2.12 -14.58 -18.59
N PHE A 169 -0.94 -14.00 -18.34
CA PHE A 169 0.28 -14.39 -19.03
C PHE A 169 0.78 -15.77 -18.58
N ASP A 170 1.05 -16.64 -19.56
CA ASP A 170 1.57 -17.98 -19.34
C ASP A 170 3.11 -17.97 -19.34
N TYR A 171 3.70 -17.85 -18.17
CA TYR A 171 5.15 -17.91 -18.00
C TYR A 171 5.69 -19.29 -18.32
N LYS A 172 6.80 -19.37 -19.06
CA LYS A 172 7.45 -20.63 -19.45
C LYS A 172 8.85 -20.73 -18.86
N TYR A 173 9.12 -21.84 -18.18
CA TYR A 173 10.47 -22.24 -17.78
C TYR A 173 10.75 -23.67 -18.24
N ASN A 174 11.83 -23.86 -19.00
CA ASN A 174 12.17 -25.16 -19.63
C ASN A 174 11.00 -25.77 -20.43
N GLY A 175 10.26 -24.93 -21.17
CA GLY A 175 9.12 -25.35 -22.00
C GLY A 175 7.83 -25.67 -21.23
N LYS A 176 7.85 -25.61 -19.90
CA LYS A 176 6.68 -25.89 -19.03
C LYS A 176 6.07 -24.57 -18.55
N SER A 177 4.74 -24.55 -18.40
CA SER A 177 4.05 -23.45 -17.73
C SER A 177 4.41 -23.41 -16.26
N VAL A 178 4.69 -22.21 -15.75
CA VAL A 178 5.00 -21.95 -14.34
C VAL A 178 4.23 -20.71 -13.88
N THR A 179 3.82 -20.72 -12.62
CA THR A 179 3.19 -19.56 -11.99
C THR A 179 4.26 -18.56 -11.49
N THR A 180 3.84 -17.34 -11.17
CA THR A 180 4.73 -16.37 -10.51
C THR A 180 5.22 -16.86 -9.16
N ASN A 181 4.40 -17.62 -8.42
CA ASN A 181 4.80 -18.25 -7.15
C ASN A 181 5.88 -19.32 -7.35
N ASP A 182 5.77 -20.13 -8.41
CA ASP A 182 6.81 -21.10 -8.75
C ASP A 182 8.13 -20.41 -9.09
N ILE A 183 8.09 -19.32 -9.83
CA ILE A 183 9.26 -18.50 -10.16
C ILE A 183 9.91 -17.95 -8.90
N ASP A 184 9.12 -17.38 -7.99
CA ASP A 184 9.62 -16.82 -6.73
C ASP A 184 10.24 -17.91 -5.84
N GLU A 185 9.62 -19.10 -5.76
CA GLU A 185 10.18 -20.24 -5.01
C GLU A 185 11.47 -20.76 -5.66
N LEU A 186 11.52 -20.87 -6.98
CA LEU A 186 12.72 -21.27 -7.71
C LEU A 186 13.87 -20.27 -7.50
N LEU A 187 13.59 -18.95 -7.50
CA LEU A 187 14.60 -17.93 -7.21
C LEU A 187 15.11 -17.98 -5.75
N ARG A 188 14.33 -18.46 -4.81
CA ARG A 188 14.79 -18.66 -3.42
C ARG A 188 15.65 -19.91 -3.27
N THR A 189 15.32 -21.00 -3.95
CA THR A 189 15.86 -22.33 -3.70
C THR A 189 16.93 -22.78 -4.68
N GLU A 190 16.89 -22.37 -5.95
CA GLU A 190 17.86 -22.78 -6.98
C GLU A 190 19.27 -22.25 -6.65
N LYS A 191 20.27 -23.14 -6.75
CA LYS A 191 21.68 -22.81 -6.44
C LYS A 191 22.55 -22.62 -7.69
N ASN A 192 22.11 -23.12 -8.85
CA ASN A 192 22.88 -23.01 -10.09
C ASN A 192 22.67 -21.61 -10.73
N PRO A 193 23.73 -20.80 -10.95
CA PRO A 193 23.60 -19.44 -11.49
C PRO A 193 22.94 -19.37 -12.85
N GLN A 194 23.24 -20.32 -13.76
CA GLN A 194 22.69 -20.33 -15.12
C GLN A 194 21.18 -20.65 -15.08
N LYS A 195 20.76 -21.59 -14.23
CA LYS A 195 19.33 -21.87 -14.04
C LYS A 195 18.61 -20.69 -13.42
N ARG A 196 19.22 -20.03 -12.42
CA ARG A 196 18.69 -18.80 -11.81
C ARG A 196 18.48 -17.71 -12.85
N GLN A 197 19.47 -17.51 -13.76
CA GLN A 197 19.34 -16.55 -14.85
C GLN A 197 18.14 -16.86 -15.74
N ALA A 198 17.99 -18.11 -16.17
CA ALA A 198 16.87 -18.53 -17.01
C ALA A 198 15.51 -18.35 -16.30
N ILE A 199 15.42 -18.62 -14.98
CA ILE A 199 14.23 -18.37 -14.17
C ILE A 199 13.92 -16.87 -14.10
N TRP A 200 14.94 -16.06 -13.85
CA TRP A 200 14.80 -14.61 -13.78
C TRP A 200 14.36 -14.02 -15.12
N GLU A 201 14.96 -14.45 -16.23
CA GLU A 201 14.58 -14.04 -17.59
C GLU A 201 13.14 -14.45 -17.92
N ALA A 202 12.73 -15.67 -17.54
CA ALA A 202 11.35 -16.11 -17.67
C ALA A 202 10.37 -15.17 -16.94
N SER A 203 10.74 -14.68 -15.76
CA SER A 203 9.92 -13.73 -14.99
C SER A 203 9.71 -12.37 -15.69
N LYS A 204 10.58 -12.03 -16.64
CA LYS A 204 10.56 -10.76 -17.39
C LYS A 204 9.91 -10.88 -18.78
N ALA A 205 9.52 -12.09 -19.20
CA ALA A 205 9.01 -12.36 -20.53
C ALA A 205 7.72 -11.61 -20.90
N ILE A 206 6.91 -11.24 -19.90
CA ILE A 206 5.66 -10.50 -20.10
C ILE A 206 5.88 -9.04 -20.53
N GLY A 207 7.02 -8.42 -20.18
CA GLY A 207 7.27 -6.98 -20.36
C GLY A 207 6.90 -6.42 -21.74
N PRO A 208 7.33 -7.04 -22.85
CA PRO A 208 7.01 -6.56 -24.20
C PRO A 208 5.50 -6.49 -24.50
N THR A 209 4.71 -7.42 -23.98
CA THR A 209 3.26 -7.50 -24.22
C THR A 209 2.49 -6.38 -23.51
N LEU A 210 3.07 -5.79 -22.47
CA LEU A 210 2.46 -4.73 -21.66
C LEU A 210 2.79 -3.31 -22.19
N LYS A 211 3.80 -3.16 -23.06
CA LYS A 211 4.36 -1.85 -23.45
C LYS A 211 3.32 -0.90 -24.05
N ALA A 212 2.59 -1.34 -25.05
CA ALA A 212 1.60 -0.50 -25.74
C ALA A 212 0.46 -0.07 -24.79
N GLY A 213 -0.06 -1.01 -23.99
CA GLY A 213 -1.12 -0.71 -23.03
C GLY A 213 -0.65 0.23 -21.92
N LEU A 214 0.57 0.09 -21.43
CA LEU A 214 1.11 0.98 -20.39
C LEU A 214 1.30 2.41 -20.92
N LEU A 215 1.75 2.59 -22.17
CA LEU A 215 1.85 3.91 -22.80
C LEU A 215 0.49 4.57 -23.02
N ASP A 216 -0.52 3.81 -23.44
CA ASP A 216 -1.91 4.31 -23.55
C ASP A 216 -2.44 4.72 -22.18
N LEU A 217 -2.25 3.89 -21.16
CA LEU A 217 -2.65 4.18 -19.79
C LEU A 217 -1.99 5.43 -19.22
N ARG A 218 -0.71 5.70 -19.52
CA ARG A 218 -0.05 6.95 -19.14
C ARG A 218 -0.85 8.16 -19.66
N GLY A 219 -1.17 8.16 -20.94
CA GLY A 219 -1.94 9.26 -21.57
C GLY A 219 -3.33 9.41 -20.94
N LEU A 220 -4.05 8.32 -20.76
CA LEU A 220 -5.41 8.33 -20.21
C LEU A 220 -5.44 8.73 -18.74
N ARG A 221 -4.50 8.25 -17.92
CA ARG A 221 -4.37 8.63 -16.50
C ARG A 221 -4.05 10.10 -16.36
N ASN A 222 -3.08 10.63 -17.12
CA ASN A 222 -2.76 12.05 -17.11
C ASN A 222 -3.97 12.90 -17.52
N GLN A 223 -4.61 12.59 -18.67
CA GLN A 223 -5.80 13.33 -19.13
C GLN A 223 -6.95 13.33 -18.11
N THR A 224 -7.13 12.22 -17.39
CA THR A 224 -8.18 12.10 -16.37
C THR A 224 -7.97 13.13 -15.26
N VAL A 225 -6.77 13.18 -14.67
CA VAL A 225 -6.49 14.06 -13.52
C VAL A 225 -6.29 15.52 -13.94
N GLN A 226 -5.82 15.76 -15.17
CA GLN A 226 -5.69 17.10 -15.75
C GLN A 226 -7.04 17.82 -15.87
N ALA A 227 -8.15 17.10 -16.02
CA ALA A 227 -9.49 17.67 -15.99
C ALA A 227 -9.83 18.40 -14.67
N LEU A 228 -9.15 18.03 -13.57
CA LEU A 228 -9.28 18.71 -12.29
C LEU A 228 -8.12 19.66 -11.94
N GLY A 229 -7.17 19.86 -12.86
CA GLY A 229 -6.09 20.85 -12.71
C GLY A 229 -4.76 20.29 -12.22
N TYR A 230 -4.64 18.97 -12.04
CA TYR A 230 -3.34 18.33 -11.79
C TYR A 230 -2.49 18.35 -13.06
N SER A 231 -1.19 18.53 -12.93
CA SER A 231 -0.27 18.52 -14.08
C SER A 231 -0.16 17.13 -14.71
N ASP A 232 -0.14 16.11 -13.88
CA ASP A 232 0.06 14.71 -14.26
C ASP A 232 -0.41 13.76 -13.15
N PHE A 233 -0.40 12.46 -13.45
CA PHE A 233 -0.90 11.45 -12.53
C PHE A 233 0.02 11.23 -11.31
N PHE A 234 1.34 11.42 -11.43
CA PHE A 234 2.25 11.31 -10.28
C PHE A 234 2.02 12.46 -9.29
N THR A 235 1.86 13.69 -9.80
CA THR A 235 1.51 14.86 -8.98
C THR A 235 0.16 14.68 -8.27
N TYR A 236 -0.83 14.10 -8.97
CA TYR A 236 -2.11 13.75 -8.35
C TYR A 236 -1.93 12.79 -7.17
N GLN A 237 -1.18 11.70 -7.33
CA GLN A 237 -0.95 10.74 -6.26
C GLN A 237 -0.16 11.34 -5.08
N ALA A 238 0.88 12.14 -5.35
CA ALA A 238 1.64 12.81 -4.30
C ALA A 238 0.78 13.80 -3.49
N SER A 239 -0.26 14.38 -4.11
CA SER A 239 -1.15 15.33 -3.45
C SER A 239 -2.00 14.71 -2.33
N ASP A 240 -2.21 13.40 -2.31
CA ASP A 240 -2.84 12.68 -1.19
C ASP A 240 -2.04 12.82 0.11
N TYR A 241 -0.72 12.94 0.00
CA TYR A 241 0.18 13.23 1.11
C TYR A 241 0.24 14.72 1.50
N GLY A 242 -0.55 15.58 0.86
CA GLY A 242 -0.44 17.03 1.00
C GLY A 242 0.88 17.58 0.50
N MET A 243 1.49 16.94 -0.51
CA MET A 243 2.82 17.26 -1.04
C MET A 243 2.76 17.53 -2.54
N SER A 244 3.63 18.44 -2.99
CA SER A 244 3.95 18.54 -4.41
C SER A 244 4.83 17.36 -4.87
N ARG A 245 4.96 17.17 -6.19
CA ARG A 245 5.90 16.23 -6.78
C ARG A 245 7.33 16.45 -6.26
N GLU A 246 7.76 17.72 -6.24
CA GLU A 246 9.10 18.12 -5.83
C GLU A 246 9.37 17.80 -4.37
N GLU A 247 8.41 18.07 -3.49
CA GLU A 247 8.50 17.74 -2.05
C GLU A 247 8.57 16.22 -1.84
N MET A 248 7.71 15.45 -2.52
CA MET A 248 7.74 13.99 -2.43
C MET A 248 9.08 13.44 -2.91
N MET A 249 9.56 13.89 -4.08
CA MET A 249 10.83 13.44 -4.62
C MET A 249 12.04 13.86 -3.77
N ALA A 250 11.99 15.03 -3.13
CA ALA A 250 13.02 15.46 -2.18
C ALA A 250 13.03 14.56 -0.93
N LEU A 251 11.86 14.22 -0.40
CA LEU A 251 11.72 13.34 0.77
C LEU A 251 12.27 11.94 0.49
N VAL A 252 11.86 11.30 -0.61
CA VAL A 252 12.32 9.93 -0.94
C VAL A 252 13.82 9.87 -1.24
N ARG A 253 14.41 10.93 -1.83
CA ARG A 253 15.86 11.02 -2.04
C ARG A 253 16.60 11.17 -0.71
N LYS A 254 16.12 12.04 0.19
CA LYS A 254 16.68 12.21 1.53
C LYS A 254 16.73 10.88 2.28
N ILE A 255 15.64 10.10 2.28
CA ILE A 255 15.58 8.79 2.92
C ILE A 255 16.66 7.84 2.34
N ASN A 256 16.80 7.80 1.01
CA ASN A 256 17.84 6.99 0.37
C ASN A 256 19.27 7.43 0.76
N GLU A 257 19.52 8.73 0.85
CA GLU A 257 20.82 9.28 1.26
C GLU A 257 21.15 8.94 2.72
N GLU A 258 20.18 9.07 3.62
CA GLU A 258 20.34 8.73 5.04
C GLU A 258 20.64 7.22 5.25
N LEU A 259 20.03 6.34 4.47
CA LEU A 259 20.23 4.88 4.54
C LEU A 259 21.45 4.39 3.75
N ARG A 260 21.98 5.20 2.85
CA ARG A 260 23.05 4.76 1.94
C ARG A 260 24.28 4.16 2.62
N PRO A 261 24.78 4.67 3.76
CA PRO A 261 25.91 4.05 4.45
C PRO A 261 25.65 2.60 4.87
N LEU A 262 24.46 2.31 5.42
CA LEU A 262 24.06 0.96 5.83
C LEU A 262 23.80 0.07 4.60
N TYR A 263 23.09 0.59 3.60
CA TYR A 263 22.83 -0.15 2.37
C TYR A 263 24.11 -0.54 1.64
N ARG A 264 25.12 0.34 1.61
CA ARG A 264 26.43 0.07 1.01
C ARG A 264 27.15 -1.09 1.69
N GLU A 265 27.06 -1.20 3.01
CA GLU A 265 27.60 -2.35 3.75
C GLU A 265 26.85 -3.64 3.42
N LEU A 266 25.51 -3.62 3.41
CA LEU A 266 24.68 -4.76 3.03
C LEU A 266 24.95 -5.20 1.59
N HIS A 267 25.04 -4.26 0.66
CA HIS A 267 25.33 -4.55 -0.75
C HIS A 267 26.70 -5.19 -0.92
N THR A 268 27.75 -4.66 -0.25
CA THR A 268 29.10 -5.24 -0.29
C THR A 268 29.09 -6.64 0.30
N TYR A 269 28.49 -6.85 1.46
CA TYR A 269 28.32 -8.15 2.08
C TYR A 269 27.63 -9.15 1.14
N ALA A 270 26.49 -8.79 0.61
CA ALA A 270 25.70 -9.64 -0.29
C ALA A 270 26.48 -10.04 -1.54
N ARG A 271 27.23 -9.13 -2.17
CA ARG A 271 28.05 -9.42 -3.35
C ARG A 271 29.07 -10.54 -3.08
N TYR A 272 29.78 -10.45 -1.98
CA TYR A 272 30.81 -11.44 -1.63
C TYR A 272 30.21 -12.76 -1.19
N GLU A 273 29.15 -12.75 -0.39
CA GLU A 273 28.48 -13.99 0.07
C GLU A 273 27.78 -14.72 -1.09
N LEU A 274 27.14 -13.99 -2.01
CA LEU A 274 26.53 -14.61 -3.19
C LEU A 274 27.57 -15.09 -4.20
N ALA A 275 28.68 -14.37 -4.41
CA ALA A 275 29.79 -14.87 -5.23
C ALA A 275 30.36 -16.17 -4.68
N LYS A 276 30.55 -16.26 -3.36
CA LYS A 276 30.98 -17.49 -2.66
C LYS A 276 29.93 -18.60 -2.84
N LYS A 277 28.65 -18.30 -2.61
CA LYS A 277 27.52 -19.27 -2.73
C LYS A 277 27.44 -19.88 -4.14
N TYR A 278 27.71 -19.06 -5.17
CA TYR A 278 27.64 -19.48 -6.57
C TYR A 278 28.97 -19.91 -7.17
N GLY A 279 30.04 -19.99 -6.39
CA GLY A 279 31.37 -20.43 -6.83
C GLY A 279 32.05 -19.50 -7.84
N VAL A 280 31.71 -18.21 -7.82
CA VAL A 280 32.25 -17.18 -8.71
C VAL A 280 33.55 -16.63 -8.12
N LYS A 281 34.68 -16.82 -8.82
CA LYS A 281 36.02 -16.42 -8.33
C LYS A 281 36.21 -14.90 -8.31
N GLN A 282 35.70 -14.20 -9.33
CA GLN A 282 35.80 -12.73 -9.41
C GLN A 282 34.47 -12.10 -8.99
N VAL A 283 34.47 -11.44 -7.83
CA VAL A 283 33.28 -10.77 -7.31
C VAL A 283 32.90 -9.61 -8.24
N PRO A 284 31.69 -9.58 -8.79
CA PRO A 284 31.27 -8.51 -9.70
C PRO A 284 31.13 -7.18 -8.95
N ASP A 285 31.33 -6.06 -9.64
CA ASP A 285 31.17 -4.72 -9.04
C ASP A 285 29.70 -4.42 -8.69
N TYR A 286 28.74 -4.96 -9.43
CA TYR A 286 27.31 -4.84 -9.20
C TYR A 286 26.68 -6.22 -9.10
N LEU A 287 25.60 -6.36 -8.31
CA LEU A 287 24.88 -7.62 -8.17
C LEU A 287 24.14 -7.95 -9.48
N PRO A 288 24.37 -9.11 -10.09
CA PRO A 288 23.48 -9.59 -11.15
C PRO A 288 22.07 -9.82 -10.58
N ALA A 289 21.04 -9.26 -11.21
CA ALA A 289 19.66 -9.36 -10.73
C ALA A 289 19.19 -10.80 -10.51
N SER A 290 19.68 -11.74 -11.31
CA SER A 290 19.38 -13.17 -11.21
C SER A 290 20.00 -13.86 -9.97
N TRP A 291 20.95 -13.23 -9.27
CA TRP A 291 21.55 -13.79 -8.06
C TRP A 291 20.66 -13.61 -6.83
N LEU A 292 19.73 -12.66 -6.87
CA LEU A 292 18.89 -12.29 -5.74
C LEU A 292 17.65 -13.19 -5.64
N PRO A 293 17.14 -13.42 -4.42
CA PRO A 293 15.98 -14.30 -4.21
C PRO A 293 14.65 -13.70 -4.63
N ASN A 294 14.64 -12.44 -5.05
CA ASN A 294 13.44 -11.70 -5.47
C ASN A 294 13.61 -11.16 -6.89
N ARG A 295 12.56 -11.23 -7.71
CA ARG A 295 12.55 -10.83 -9.13
C ARG A 295 12.97 -9.38 -9.39
N TRP A 296 12.78 -8.49 -8.42
CA TRP A 296 13.11 -7.05 -8.50
C TRP A 296 14.24 -6.63 -7.56
N GLY A 297 14.81 -7.61 -6.82
CA GLY A 297 15.86 -7.33 -5.85
C GLY A 297 15.43 -6.42 -4.70
N GLN A 298 14.16 -6.44 -4.33
CA GLN A 298 13.59 -5.61 -3.26
C GLN A 298 13.58 -6.27 -1.89
N ASP A 299 13.80 -7.59 -1.84
CA ASP A 299 13.89 -8.39 -0.62
C ASP A 299 15.00 -9.43 -0.79
N TRP A 300 15.97 -9.42 0.12
CA TRP A 300 17.11 -10.33 0.13
C TRP A 300 17.09 -11.24 1.38
N SER A 301 16.05 -11.19 2.20
CA SER A 301 15.97 -11.88 3.50
C SER A 301 16.13 -13.39 3.41
N ALA A 302 15.78 -14.01 2.25
CA ALA A 302 15.99 -15.45 2.00
C ALA A 302 17.47 -15.83 1.84
N MET A 303 18.41 -14.89 1.90
CA MET A 303 19.84 -15.21 1.99
C MET A 303 20.24 -15.72 3.38
N VAL A 304 19.44 -15.45 4.42
CA VAL A 304 19.73 -15.74 5.81
C VAL A 304 18.64 -16.61 6.43
N ASP A 305 19.04 -17.67 7.10
CA ASP A 305 18.16 -18.53 7.90
C ASP A 305 18.47 -18.34 9.39
N VAL A 306 17.47 -17.91 10.17
CA VAL A 306 17.61 -17.66 11.61
C VAL A 306 16.94 -18.79 12.39
N LYS A 307 17.70 -19.46 13.24
CA LYS A 307 17.19 -20.53 14.11
C LYS A 307 16.53 -19.94 15.38
N GLY A 308 15.55 -20.66 15.91
CA GLY A 308 14.96 -20.35 17.21
C GLY A 308 13.81 -19.32 17.21
N VAL A 309 13.42 -18.79 16.04
CA VAL A 309 12.32 -17.82 15.90
C VAL A 309 11.02 -18.40 15.35
N ASN A 310 10.97 -19.71 15.07
CA ASN A 310 9.76 -20.36 14.58
C ASN A 310 8.85 -20.74 15.75
N LEU A 311 7.63 -20.20 15.77
CA LEU A 311 6.63 -20.42 16.80
C LEU A 311 5.58 -21.47 16.40
N ASP A 312 5.65 -22.05 15.21
CA ASP A 312 4.59 -22.88 14.62
C ASP A 312 4.15 -24.02 15.52
N ALA A 313 5.11 -24.75 16.11
CA ALA A 313 4.79 -25.89 16.99
C ALA A 313 4.05 -25.48 18.28
N THR A 314 4.30 -24.27 18.79
CA THR A 314 3.64 -23.76 19.99
C THR A 314 2.27 -23.18 19.63
N LEU A 315 2.18 -22.43 18.53
CA LEU A 315 0.95 -21.85 18.03
C LEU A 315 -0.06 -22.92 17.60
N ALA A 316 0.41 -24.01 16.99
CA ALA A 316 -0.45 -25.15 16.63
C ALA A 316 -1.20 -25.76 17.83
N LYS A 317 -0.63 -25.69 19.04
CA LYS A 317 -1.29 -26.14 20.27
C LYS A 317 -2.34 -25.15 20.78
N LYS A 318 -2.20 -23.87 20.45
CA LYS A 318 -3.11 -22.80 20.88
C LYS A 318 -4.33 -22.65 19.94
N GLY A 319 -4.15 -22.89 18.64
CA GLY A 319 -5.16 -22.77 17.61
C GLY A 319 -5.32 -21.37 17.00
N PRO A 320 -5.98 -21.25 15.84
CA PRO A 320 -6.12 -20.00 15.12
C PRO A 320 -7.06 -19.00 15.83
N GLU A 321 -8.09 -19.46 16.51
CA GLU A 321 -9.00 -18.61 17.28
C GLU A 321 -8.28 -17.91 18.44
N TRP A 322 -7.37 -18.63 19.09
CA TRP A 322 -6.53 -18.06 20.13
C TRP A 322 -5.66 -16.93 19.58
N GLN A 323 -5.08 -17.10 18.38
CA GLN A 323 -4.25 -16.05 17.75
C GLN A 323 -5.01 -14.75 17.55
N VAL A 324 -6.21 -14.80 16.97
CA VAL A 324 -7.03 -13.60 16.74
C VAL A 324 -7.43 -12.96 18.07
N LYS A 325 -7.86 -13.76 19.03
CA LYS A 325 -8.21 -13.28 20.37
C LYS A 325 -6.99 -12.70 21.11
N GLN A 326 -5.81 -13.26 20.92
CA GLN A 326 -4.57 -12.75 21.52
C GLN A 326 -4.19 -11.41 20.90
N ALA A 327 -4.33 -11.24 19.60
CA ALA A 327 -4.10 -9.96 18.94
C ALA A 327 -5.07 -8.89 19.47
N GLU A 328 -6.35 -9.18 19.63
CA GLU A 328 -7.30 -8.26 20.28
C GLU A 328 -6.86 -7.89 21.71
N ARG A 329 -6.49 -8.90 22.54
CA ARG A 329 -6.01 -8.66 23.92
C ARG A 329 -4.79 -7.76 23.95
N PHE A 330 -3.90 -7.87 22.96
CA PHE A 330 -2.74 -7.00 22.85
C PHE A 330 -3.19 -5.53 22.76
N TYR A 331 -4.10 -5.19 21.84
CA TYR A 331 -4.62 -3.82 21.69
C TYR A 331 -5.40 -3.36 22.92
N GLN A 332 -6.25 -4.21 23.51
CA GLN A 332 -6.97 -3.89 24.75
C GLN A 332 -6.01 -3.61 25.90
N SER A 333 -4.89 -4.32 25.98
CA SER A 333 -3.85 -4.07 26.97
C SER A 333 -3.28 -2.66 26.89
N LEU A 334 -3.19 -2.12 25.68
CA LEU A 334 -2.77 -0.73 25.42
C LEU A 334 -3.87 0.31 25.70
N GLY A 335 -5.11 -0.13 25.96
CA GLY A 335 -6.25 0.74 26.26
C GLY A 335 -7.14 1.05 25.07
N PHE A 336 -7.00 0.31 23.98
CA PHE A 336 -8.02 0.32 22.93
C PHE A 336 -9.27 -0.42 23.39
N GLN A 337 -10.41 -0.09 22.80
CA GLN A 337 -11.68 -0.77 23.11
C GLN A 337 -11.70 -2.19 22.54
N ALA A 338 -12.61 -3.02 23.04
CA ALA A 338 -12.90 -4.31 22.40
C ALA A 338 -13.37 -4.10 20.96
N LEU A 339 -13.04 -5.05 20.09
CA LEU A 339 -13.56 -5.05 18.72
C LEU A 339 -15.09 -5.10 18.74
N PRO A 340 -15.78 -4.36 17.86
CA PRO A 340 -17.23 -4.36 17.80
C PRO A 340 -17.79 -5.74 17.43
N ALA A 341 -19.03 -6.02 17.85
CA ALA A 341 -19.70 -7.28 17.50
C ALA A 341 -19.70 -7.55 15.99
N SER A 342 -19.87 -6.50 15.19
CA SER A 342 -19.80 -6.58 13.72
C SER A 342 -18.49 -7.18 13.19
N PHE A 343 -17.36 -6.93 13.84
CA PHE A 343 -16.09 -7.54 13.47
C PHE A 343 -16.15 -9.07 13.60
N TRP A 344 -16.64 -9.58 14.73
CA TRP A 344 -16.68 -11.01 15.00
C TRP A 344 -17.73 -11.74 14.16
N GLU A 345 -18.87 -11.08 13.89
CA GLU A 345 -19.99 -11.66 13.16
C GLU A 345 -19.82 -11.64 11.64
N LYS A 346 -19.13 -10.62 11.09
CA LYS A 346 -19.09 -10.37 9.66
C LYS A 346 -17.73 -10.58 9.00
N SER A 347 -16.63 -10.66 9.77
CA SER A 347 -15.31 -10.94 9.22
C SER A 347 -15.19 -12.35 8.66
N SER A 348 -14.29 -12.55 7.71
CA SER A 348 -13.92 -13.86 7.18
C SER A 348 -12.50 -14.21 7.66
N LEU A 349 -12.39 -14.70 8.89
CA LEU A 349 -11.10 -14.81 9.61
C LEU A 349 -10.32 -16.09 9.29
N TYR A 350 -11.00 -17.20 8.99
CA TYR A 350 -10.39 -18.52 8.90
C TYR A 350 -10.49 -19.12 7.50
N PRO A 351 -9.70 -20.13 7.15
CA PRO A 351 -9.86 -20.89 5.91
C PRO A 351 -11.32 -21.39 5.75
N LEU A 352 -11.77 -21.49 4.51
CA LEU A 352 -13.06 -22.12 4.24
C LEU A 352 -13.03 -23.60 4.64
N PRO A 353 -14.17 -24.15 5.12
CA PRO A 353 -14.25 -25.57 5.43
C PRO A 353 -14.02 -26.42 4.19
N ALA A 354 -13.47 -27.63 4.41
CA ALA A 354 -13.28 -28.60 3.34
C ALA A 354 -14.62 -28.89 2.62
N GLY A 355 -14.59 -28.86 1.29
CA GLY A 355 -15.79 -29.08 0.47
C GLY A 355 -16.67 -27.84 0.23
N ALA A 356 -16.25 -26.66 0.64
CA ALA A 356 -16.95 -25.43 0.29
C ALA A 356 -17.11 -25.30 -1.24
N ASN A 357 -18.30 -24.95 -1.68
CA ASN A 357 -18.65 -24.78 -3.10
C ASN A 357 -18.29 -23.40 -3.67
N TYR A 358 -17.61 -22.57 -2.88
CA TYR A 358 -17.13 -21.24 -3.26
C TYR A 358 -15.68 -21.05 -2.76
N LYS A 359 -15.04 -20.01 -3.26
CA LYS A 359 -13.69 -19.58 -2.84
C LYS A 359 -13.76 -18.21 -2.19
N LYS A 360 -12.69 -17.82 -1.50
CA LYS A 360 -12.47 -16.44 -1.05
C LYS A 360 -11.07 -15.98 -1.44
N ASN A 361 -10.86 -14.68 -1.46
CA ASN A 361 -9.54 -14.10 -1.59
C ASN A 361 -8.69 -14.51 -0.37
N ASN A 362 -7.47 -14.99 -0.62
CA ASN A 362 -6.55 -15.45 0.42
C ASN A 362 -5.59 -14.37 0.91
N HIS A 363 -5.60 -13.18 0.33
CA HIS A 363 -4.84 -12.04 0.85
C HIS A 363 -5.50 -11.53 2.12
N ALA A 364 -4.70 -11.36 3.18
CA ALA A 364 -5.14 -10.66 4.38
C ALA A 364 -5.47 -9.21 4.04
N SER A 365 -6.56 -8.70 4.57
CA SER A 365 -6.96 -7.31 4.41
C SER A 365 -7.95 -6.86 5.47
N ALA A 366 -7.85 -5.59 5.85
CA ALA A 366 -8.78 -4.91 6.73
C ALA A 366 -9.74 -4.01 5.94
N TRP A 367 -10.99 -3.92 6.38
CA TRP A 367 -12.07 -3.26 5.67
C TRP A 367 -12.83 -2.30 6.59
N HIS A 368 -13.02 -1.06 6.14
CA HIS A 368 -13.88 -0.07 6.78
C HIS A 368 -15.13 0.10 5.91
N ILE A 369 -16.16 -0.66 6.20
CA ILE A 369 -17.31 -0.84 5.29
C ILE A 369 -18.18 0.41 5.17
N ASP A 370 -18.42 1.10 6.27
CA ASP A 370 -19.40 2.18 6.37
C ASP A 370 -18.82 3.54 6.78
N LEU A 371 -17.50 3.65 6.86
CA LEU A 371 -16.79 4.81 7.43
C LEU A 371 -17.28 5.13 8.86
N ASN A 372 -17.76 4.13 9.59
CA ASN A 372 -18.24 4.25 10.96
C ASN A 372 -17.79 3.05 11.81
N GLN A 373 -18.68 2.15 12.21
CA GLN A 373 -18.37 1.05 13.14
C GLN A 373 -18.35 -0.34 12.48
N ASP A 374 -18.72 -0.45 11.21
CA ASP A 374 -18.64 -1.73 10.49
C ASP A 374 -17.24 -1.92 9.93
N VAL A 375 -16.39 -2.54 10.74
CA VAL A 375 -15.02 -2.93 10.38
C VAL A 375 -14.93 -4.44 10.28
N ARG A 376 -14.19 -4.94 9.30
CA ARG A 376 -14.05 -6.38 9.03
C ARG A 376 -12.63 -6.73 8.62
N SER A 377 -12.20 -7.96 8.88
CA SER A 377 -10.97 -8.53 8.33
C SER A 377 -11.27 -9.74 7.46
N LEU A 378 -10.62 -9.78 6.29
CA LEU A 378 -10.56 -10.93 5.41
C LEU A 378 -9.20 -11.59 5.61
N MET A 379 -9.17 -12.76 6.22
CA MET A 379 -7.97 -13.52 6.53
C MET A 379 -8.19 -15.01 6.28
N SER A 380 -7.15 -15.80 6.38
CA SER A 380 -7.22 -17.27 6.39
C SER A 380 -6.28 -17.78 7.48
N VAL A 381 -6.59 -17.39 8.73
CA VAL A 381 -5.71 -17.61 9.89
C VAL A 381 -5.52 -19.09 10.15
N GLU A 382 -4.26 -19.51 10.09
CA GLU A 382 -3.76 -20.81 10.52
C GLU A 382 -2.86 -20.64 11.75
N ALA A 383 -2.73 -21.66 12.57
CA ALA A 383 -1.94 -21.59 13.79
C ALA A 383 -0.43 -21.70 13.51
N ASN A 384 0.16 -20.63 12.94
CA ASN A 384 1.58 -20.54 12.59
C ASN A 384 2.12 -19.11 12.78
N THR A 385 3.43 -18.96 12.72
CA THR A 385 4.15 -17.68 12.92
C THR A 385 3.72 -16.62 11.91
N GLU A 386 3.55 -16.99 10.65
CA GLU A 386 3.17 -16.07 9.58
C GLU A 386 1.81 -15.41 9.89
N TRP A 387 0.79 -16.21 10.21
CA TRP A 387 -0.53 -15.69 10.54
C TRP A 387 -0.60 -15.02 11.91
N TYR A 388 0.28 -15.36 12.83
CA TYR A 388 0.40 -14.65 14.10
C TYR A 388 0.82 -13.18 13.86
N GLU A 389 1.87 -12.96 13.08
CA GLU A 389 2.35 -11.62 12.71
C GLU A 389 1.31 -10.87 11.87
N THR A 390 0.78 -11.53 10.82
CA THR A 390 -0.25 -10.96 9.95
C THR A 390 -1.49 -10.52 10.71
N THR A 391 -1.96 -11.30 11.67
CA THR A 391 -3.16 -10.95 12.45
C THR A 391 -2.93 -9.68 13.29
N HIS A 392 -1.75 -9.53 13.91
CA HIS A 392 -1.44 -8.30 14.65
C HIS A 392 -1.34 -7.08 13.72
N HIS A 393 -0.81 -7.27 12.52
CA HIS A 393 -0.73 -6.24 11.47
C HIS A 393 -2.13 -5.81 11.00
N GLU A 394 -3.00 -6.75 10.61
CA GLU A 394 -4.34 -6.44 10.10
C GLU A 394 -5.23 -5.76 11.16
N LEU A 395 -5.10 -6.17 12.42
CA LEU A 395 -5.79 -5.46 13.51
C LEU A 395 -5.26 -4.05 13.71
N GLY A 396 -4.03 -3.73 13.32
CA GLY A 396 -3.51 -2.36 13.29
C GLY A 396 -4.36 -1.45 12.40
N HIS A 397 -4.73 -1.92 11.23
CA HIS A 397 -5.64 -1.20 10.34
C HIS A 397 -7.03 -1.06 10.95
N ILE A 398 -7.58 -2.14 11.53
CA ILE A 398 -8.91 -2.12 12.17
C ILE A 398 -8.96 -1.10 13.31
N TYR A 399 -7.96 -1.09 14.19
CA TYR A 399 -7.91 -0.13 15.29
C TYR A 399 -7.65 1.30 14.83
N TYR A 400 -6.99 1.49 13.69
CA TYR A 400 -6.86 2.80 13.07
C TYR A 400 -8.21 3.30 12.58
N TYR A 401 -8.99 2.46 11.85
CA TYR A 401 -10.36 2.77 11.43
C TYR A 401 -11.24 3.20 12.60
N LEU A 402 -11.26 2.41 13.68
CA LEU A 402 -12.04 2.71 14.87
C LEU A 402 -11.60 3.99 15.58
N THR A 403 -10.29 4.30 15.56
CA THR A 403 -9.73 5.44 16.29
C THR A 403 -10.05 6.77 15.61
N TYR A 404 -9.96 6.87 14.29
CA TYR A 404 -10.34 8.10 13.59
C TYR A 404 -11.86 8.23 13.37
N THR A 405 -12.63 7.18 13.62
CA THR A 405 -14.09 7.26 13.61
C THR A 405 -14.59 7.86 14.92
N ASN A 406 -14.51 9.18 14.99
CA ASN A 406 -14.92 9.96 16.15
C ASN A 406 -15.62 11.26 15.70
N PRO A 407 -16.36 11.95 16.59
CA PRO A 407 -17.13 13.15 16.24
C PRO A 407 -16.31 14.34 15.69
N ASP A 408 -15.01 14.40 16.03
CA ASP A 408 -14.14 15.49 15.62
C ASP A 408 -13.65 15.33 14.16
N VAL A 409 -13.82 14.14 13.56
CA VAL A 409 -13.37 13.82 12.21
C VAL A 409 -14.58 13.67 11.29
N PRO A 410 -14.80 14.62 10.36
CA PRO A 410 -15.83 14.51 9.34
C PRO A 410 -15.71 13.23 8.50
N VAL A 411 -16.83 12.73 7.98
CA VAL A 411 -16.90 11.46 7.25
C VAL A 411 -15.90 11.38 6.10
N LEU A 412 -15.73 12.45 5.32
CA LEU A 412 -14.79 12.50 4.18
C LEU A 412 -13.32 12.38 4.60
N LEU A 413 -13.01 12.68 5.85
CA LEU A 413 -11.67 12.66 6.43
C LEU A 413 -11.43 11.43 7.32
N ARG A 414 -12.39 10.50 7.40
CA ARG A 414 -12.27 9.21 8.09
C ARG A 414 -11.48 8.22 7.26
N GLN A 415 -10.21 8.53 7.10
CA GLN A 415 -9.18 7.69 6.48
C GLN A 415 -7.88 7.91 7.26
N GLY A 416 -6.91 7.04 7.11
CA GLY A 416 -5.59 7.24 7.71
C GLY A 416 -4.97 8.55 7.26
N ALA A 417 -3.97 9.02 7.97
CA ALA A 417 -3.24 10.23 7.60
C ALA A 417 -2.74 10.18 6.15
N ASN A 418 -2.34 9.01 5.72
CA ASN A 418 -2.10 8.57 4.34
C ASN A 418 -1.88 7.04 4.35
N ARG A 419 -1.70 6.43 3.16
CA ARG A 419 -1.49 4.98 3.01
C ARG A 419 -0.22 4.48 3.74
N GLY A 420 0.89 5.23 3.67
CA GLY A 420 2.12 4.88 4.37
C GLY A 420 1.96 4.80 5.89
N TYR A 421 1.14 5.68 6.48
CA TYR A 421 0.79 5.60 7.91
C TYR A 421 -0.06 4.39 8.27
N HIS A 422 -0.99 4.01 7.41
CA HIS A 422 -1.80 2.81 7.63
C HIS A 422 -0.92 1.56 7.70
N GLU A 423 -0.03 1.41 6.71
CA GLU A 423 0.93 0.30 6.66
C GLU A 423 1.93 0.34 7.83
N ALA A 424 2.37 1.54 8.22
CA ALA A 424 3.28 1.70 9.35
C ALA A 424 2.65 1.23 10.67
N MET A 425 1.37 1.53 10.91
CA MET A 425 0.67 1.10 12.12
C MET A 425 0.52 -0.42 12.17
N GLY A 426 0.11 -1.06 11.08
CA GLY A 426 0.04 -2.52 11.01
C GLY A 426 1.41 -3.16 11.25
N SER A 427 2.43 -2.72 10.52
CA SER A 427 3.78 -3.29 10.63
C SER A 427 4.43 -3.03 12.00
N LEU A 428 4.18 -1.88 12.63
CA LEU A 428 4.65 -1.56 13.99
C LEU A 428 4.10 -2.56 15.01
N MET A 429 2.83 -2.92 14.89
CA MET A 429 2.20 -3.86 15.81
C MET A 429 2.66 -5.30 15.55
N GLY A 430 2.90 -5.68 14.30
CA GLY A 430 3.55 -6.93 13.93
C GLY A 430 4.95 -7.05 14.55
N LEU A 431 5.78 -6.00 14.42
CA LEU A 431 7.10 -5.93 15.04
C LEU A 431 7.03 -6.04 16.58
N ALA A 432 6.12 -5.30 17.21
CA ALA A 432 5.94 -5.32 18.66
C ALA A 432 5.48 -6.68 19.18
N ALA A 433 4.60 -7.36 18.45
CA ALA A 433 4.10 -8.69 18.81
C ALA A 433 5.15 -9.80 18.62
N SER A 434 6.17 -9.56 17.80
CA SER A 434 7.28 -10.51 17.54
C SER A 434 8.48 -10.32 18.48
N GLN A 435 8.44 -9.33 19.39
CA GLN A 435 9.52 -9.07 20.34
C GLN A 435 9.62 -10.20 21.39
N LYS A 436 10.85 -10.67 21.62
CA LYS A 436 11.13 -11.80 22.56
C LYS A 436 10.50 -11.60 23.95
N PRO A 437 10.59 -10.45 24.62
CA PRO A 437 9.97 -10.27 25.94
C PRO A 437 8.45 -10.51 25.94
N PHE A 438 7.75 -10.09 24.90
CA PHE A 438 6.32 -10.32 24.76
C PHE A 438 6.01 -11.80 24.46
N LEU A 439 6.77 -12.45 23.56
CA LEU A 439 6.60 -13.87 23.24
C LEU A 439 6.85 -14.77 24.44
N VAL A 440 7.83 -14.43 25.29
CA VAL A 440 8.11 -15.13 26.55
C VAL A 440 6.94 -14.92 27.54
N GLY A 441 6.41 -13.71 27.65
CA GLY A 441 5.25 -13.41 28.49
C GLY A 441 3.98 -14.15 28.08
N LEU A 442 3.85 -14.53 26.81
CA LEU A 442 2.77 -15.36 26.27
C LEU A 442 3.04 -16.87 26.31
N GLU A 443 4.19 -17.29 26.84
CA GLU A 443 4.65 -18.69 26.79
C GLU A 443 4.73 -19.28 25.37
N LEU A 444 4.94 -18.42 24.37
CA LEU A 444 5.19 -18.84 22.99
C LEU A 444 6.65 -19.16 22.75
N MET A 445 7.55 -18.62 23.56
CA MET A 445 8.99 -18.82 23.48
C MET A 445 9.55 -19.10 24.88
N ASP A 446 10.44 -20.09 24.97
CA ASP A 446 11.18 -20.35 26.23
C ASP A 446 12.14 -19.17 26.50
N PRO A 447 12.19 -18.61 27.72
CA PRO A 447 13.15 -17.56 28.09
C PRO A 447 14.61 -17.90 27.78
N LYS A 448 14.96 -19.20 27.84
CA LYS A 448 16.30 -19.72 27.56
C LYS A 448 16.62 -19.88 26.08
N THR A 449 15.63 -19.70 25.20
CA THR A 449 15.86 -19.82 23.74
C THR A 449 16.96 -18.84 23.33
N GLN A 450 18.04 -19.39 22.79
CA GLN A 450 19.12 -18.60 22.20
C GLN A 450 18.76 -18.26 20.76
N THR A 451 18.70 -16.96 20.46
CA THR A 451 18.57 -16.45 19.09
C THR A 451 19.84 -15.71 18.73
N ASP A 452 20.35 -15.93 17.53
CA ASP A 452 21.47 -15.13 17.02
C ASP A 452 20.95 -13.74 16.62
N GLN A 453 21.09 -12.79 17.52
CA GLN A 453 20.62 -11.41 17.30
C GLN A 453 21.24 -10.78 16.06
N THR A 454 22.51 -11.06 15.77
CA THR A 454 23.18 -10.53 14.56
C THR A 454 22.54 -11.08 13.30
N GLN A 455 22.24 -12.39 13.24
CA GLN A 455 21.57 -13.00 12.10
C GLN A 455 20.12 -12.55 11.98
N THR A 456 19.42 -12.30 13.10
CA THR A 456 18.07 -11.73 13.11
C THR A 456 18.08 -10.33 12.50
N LEU A 457 18.95 -9.44 12.99
CA LEU A 457 19.09 -8.09 12.45
C LEU A 457 19.54 -8.09 10.98
N LEU A 458 20.41 -9.02 10.60
CA LEU A 458 20.82 -9.16 9.19
C LEU A 458 19.64 -9.54 8.30
N LYS A 459 18.84 -10.50 8.72
CA LYS A 459 17.64 -10.90 7.99
C LYS A 459 16.62 -9.77 7.87
N GLU A 460 16.37 -9.05 8.96
CA GLU A 460 15.49 -7.88 8.99
C GLU A 460 16.01 -6.76 8.07
N ALA A 461 17.32 -6.43 8.13
CA ALA A 461 17.89 -5.42 7.26
C ALA A 461 17.85 -5.82 5.78
N LEU A 462 18.03 -7.11 5.47
CA LEU A 462 17.89 -7.64 4.11
C LEU A 462 16.43 -7.66 3.61
N ASN A 463 15.45 -7.40 4.48
CA ASN A 463 14.07 -7.13 4.13
C ASN A 463 13.79 -5.60 4.10
N TYR A 464 13.87 -4.93 5.23
CA TYR A 464 13.46 -3.52 5.38
C TYR A 464 14.39 -2.54 4.66
N VAL A 465 15.72 -2.66 4.88
CA VAL A 465 16.68 -1.69 4.34
C VAL A 465 16.88 -1.87 2.84
N THR A 466 16.91 -3.10 2.33
CA THR A 466 17.08 -3.34 0.89
C THR A 466 15.85 -2.97 0.06
N PHE A 467 14.69 -2.91 0.70
CA PHE A 467 13.45 -2.49 0.06
C PHE A 467 13.44 -0.99 -0.29
N ILE A 468 14.00 -0.13 0.57
CA ILE A 468 13.93 1.32 0.42
C ILE A 468 14.50 1.82 -0.92
N PRO A 469 15.72 1.46 -1.36
CA PRO A 469 16.25 1.93 -2.64
C PRO A 469 15.43 1.52 -3.85
N PHE A 470 14.75 0.38 -3.79
CA PHE A 470 13.84 -0.04 -4.84
C PHE A 470 12.55 0.80 -4.84
N SER A 471 11.89 0.88 -3.69
CA SER A 471 10.59 1.54 -3.54
C SER A 471 10.68 3.06 -3.75
N SER A 472 11.45 3.73 -2.92
CA SER A 472 11.57 5.20 -2.94
C SER A 472 12.59 5.72 -3.97
N GLY A 473 13.51 4.85 -4.43
CA GLY A 473 14.49 5.22 -5.45
C GLY A 473 14.02 4.84 -6.85
N VAL A 474 14.08 3.54 -7.18
CA VAL A 474 13.81 3.05 -8.55
C VAL A 474 12.39 3.32 -8.99
N MET A 475 11.40 2.83 -8.22
CA MET A 475 9.98 2.95 -8.57
C MET A 475 9.56 4.41 -8.65
N SER A 476 9.79 5.19 -7.59
CA SER A 476 9.33 6.57 -7.51
C SER A 476 9.96 7.48 -8.57
N GLU A 477 11.29 7.39 -8.83
CA GLU A 477 11.93 8.20 -9.87
C GLU A 477 11.53 7.77 -11.27
N TRP A 478 11.34 6.46 -11.51
CA TRP A 478 10.89 5.98 -12.81
C TRP A 478 9.46 6.43 -13.10
N GLU A 479 8.53 6.26 -12.16
CA GLU A 479 7.12 6.65 -12.35
C GLU A 479 6.95 8.17 -12.41
N SER A 480 7.69 8.94 -11.61
CA SER A 480 7.75 10.39 -11.73
C SER A 480 8.20 10.82 -13.14
N SER A 481 9.28 10.23 -13.66
CA SER A 481 9.75 10.52 -15.04
C SER A 481 8.76 10.04 -16.09
N PHE A 482 8.08 8.91 -15.85
CA PHE A 482 7.12 8.33 -16.78
C PHE A 482 5.88 9.21 -16.94
N TYR A 483 5.27 9.66 -15.83
CA TYR A 483 4.03 10.45 -15.86
C TYR A 483 4.27 11.94 -16.07
N ALA A 484 5.18 12.54 -15.30
CA ALA A 484 5.36 13.98 -15.27
C ALA A 484 6.32 14.48 -16.36
N ASP A 485 7.44 13.79 -16.62
CA ASP A 485 8.42 14.20 -17.62
C ASP A 485 8.14 13.58 -18.99
N ASN A 486 7.06 12.79 -19.13
CA ASN A 486 6.67 12.10 -20.36
C ASN A 486 7.83 11.31 -20.99
N LEU A 487 8.53 10.50 -20.15
CA LEU A 487 9.69 9.71 -20.56
C LEU A 487 9.48 9.02 -21.92
N PRO A 488 10.37 9.21 -22.92
CA PRO A 488 10.20 8.65 -24.26
C PRO A 488 10.09 7.13 -24.28
N ALA A 489 9.27 6.61 -25.21
CA ALA A 489 8.98 5.18 -25.31
C ALA A 489 10.20 4.31 -25.67
N ASP A 490 11.24 4.91 -26.21
CA ASP A 490 12.53 4.30 -26.57
C ASP A 490 13.60 4.48 -25.47
N GLN A 491 13.22 4.96 -24.27
CA GLN A 491 14.12 5.15 -23.14
C GLN A 491 13.59 4.49 -21.84
N LEU A 492 12.44 3.83 -21.88
CA LEU A 492 11.77 3.29 -20.70
C LEU A 492 12.61 2.24 -19.97
N ASN A 493 13.17 1.29 -20.72
CA ASN A 493 13.96 0.21 -20.13
C ASN A 493 15.38 0.66 -19.75
N ALA A 494 15.99 1.52 -20.57
CA ALA A 494 17.29 2.12 -20.26
C ALA A 494 17.24 2.94 -18.96
N LYS A 495 16.21 3.79 -18.81
CA LYS A 495 16.00 4.57 -17.57
C LYS A 495 15.77 3.68 -16.35
N TRP A 496 15.02 2.60 -16.51
CA TRP A 496 14.82 1.63 -15.44
C TRP A 496 16.16 1.06 -14.93
N TRP A 497 17.00 0.56 -15.84
CA TRP A 497 18.27 -0.05 -15.43
C TRP A 497 19.32 0.96 -14.97
N GLU A 498 19.26 2.21 -15.46
CA GLU A 498 20.04 3.31 -14.89
C GLU A 498 19.68 3.50 -13.40
N LEU A 499 18.39 3.56 -13.06
CA LEU A 499 17.92 3.76 -11.70
C LEU A 499 18.17 2.54 -10.80
N VAL A 500 17.95 1.32 -11.30
CA VAL A 500 18.26 0.07 -10.59
C VAL A 500 19.75 0.02 -10.23
N LYS A 501 20.63 0.37 -11.16
CA LYS A 501 22.06 0.44 -10.90
C LYS A 501 22.41 1.55 -9.88
N LYS A 502 21.81 2.74 -10.03
CA LYS A 502 22.05 3.90 -9.15
C LYS A 502 21.64 3.63 -7.70
N TYR A 503 20.44 3.12 -7.49
CA TYR A 503 19.86 2.97 -6.16
C TYR A 503 20.17 1.62 -5.52
N GLN A 504 20.06 0.53 -6.26
CA GLN A 504 20.23 -0.82 -5.72
C GLN A 504 21.63 -1.43 -5.97
N GLY A 505 22.46 -0.84 -6.85
CA GLY A 505 23.71 -1.47 -7.24
C GLY A 505 23.54 -2.81 -7.94
N ILE A 506 22.40 -2.98 -8.62
CA ILE A 506 22.02 -4.19 -9.36
C ILE A 506 22.12 -3.92 -10.85
N VAL A 507 22.52 -4.94 -11.61
CA VAL A 507 22.56 -4.90 -13.08
C VAL A 507 21.83 -6.10 -13.65
N PRO A 508 21.30 -6.01 -14.88
CA PRO A 508 20.70 -7.17 -15.53
C PRO A 508 21.79 -8.22 -15.81
N PRO A 509 21.46 -9.52 -15.81
CA PRO A 509 22.43 -10.57 -16.08
C PRO A 509 22.93 -10.58 -17.52
N THR A 510 22.16 -10.02 -18.45
CA THR A 510 22.48 -9.82 -19.88
C THR A 510 22.01 -8.43 -20.31
N ALA A 511 22.51 -7.93 -21.45
CA ALA A 511 22.08 -6.64 -22.01
C ALA A 511 20.56 -6.65 -22.29
N ARG A 512 19.86 -5.62 -21.81
CA ARG A 512 18.39 -5.51 -21.95
C ARG A 512 18.00 -4.18 -22.59
N GLY A 513 17.72 -4.25 -23.89
CA GLY A 513 17.29 -3.09 -24.67
C GLY A 513 15.80 -2.77 -24.49
N GLU A 514 15.30 -1.83 -25.28
CA GLU A 514 13.90 -1.33 -25.21
C GLU A 514 12.84 -2.33 -25.70
N ASN A 515 13.26 -3.47 -26.24
CA ASN A 515 12.37 -4.57 -26.60
C ASN A 515 11.88 -5.39 -25.39
N TYR A 516 12.46 -5.19 -24.19
CA TYR A 516 12.11 -5.98 -23.00
C TYR A 516 11.03 -5.32 -22.12
N LEU A 517 11.12 -4.04 -21.84
CA LEU A 517 10.28 -3.29 -20.89
C LEU A 517 10.16 -3.96 -19.50
N ASP A 518 11.29 -4.13 -18.83
CA ASP A 518 11.35 -4.75 -17.51
C ASP A 518 10.54 -4.02 -16.41
N PRO A 519 10.42 -2.67 -16.39
CA PRO A 519 9.57 -1.99 -15.42
C PRO A 519 8.12 -2.48 -15.46
N ALA A 520 7.55 -2.73 -16.66
CA ALA A 520 6.16 -3.19 -16.77
C ALA A 520 5.93 -4.59 -16.16
N THR A 521 6.99 -5.36 -15.89
CA THR A 521 6.85 -6.65 -15.19
C THR A 521 6.50 -6.49 -13.72
N LYS A 522 6.64 -5.29 -13.15
CA LYS A 522 6.19 -4.98 -11.79
C LYS A 522 4.70 -4.67 -11.82
N THR A 523 3.90 -5.48 -11.11
CA THR A 523 2.43 -5.38 -11.11
C THR A 523 1.96 -3.97 -10.79
N HIS A 524 2.51 -3.35 -9.75
CA HIS A 524 2.14 -2.02 -9.27
C HIS A 524 2.29 -0.90 -10.32
N ILE A 525 3.19 -1.01 -11.27
CA ILE A 525 3.29 -0.03 -12.38
C ILE A 525 2.03 -0.07 -13.26
N ASN A 526 1.35 -1.23 -13.32
CA ASN A 526 0.16 -1.42 -14.14
C ASN A 526 -1.14 -1.14 -13.36
N ASP A 527 -1.27 -1.70 -12.14
CA ASP A 527 -2.52 -1.80 -11.37
C ASP A 527 -2.60 -0.91 -10.14
N ASP A 528 -1.46 -0.42 -9.61
CA ASP A 528 -1.39 0.48 -8.44
C ASP A 528 -0.30 1.55 -8.64
N PRO A 529 -0.38 2.35 -9.73
CA PRO A 529 0.72 3.18 -10.20
C PRO A 529 0.96 4.44 -9.38
N ALA A 530 2.22 4.88 -9.39
CA ALA A 530 2.70 6.14 -8.83
C ALA A 530 2.49 6.30 -7.31
N GLN A 531 2.46 5.19 -6.56
CA GLN A 531 2.27 5.17 -5.10
C GLN A 531 3.29 4.28 -4.37
N TYR A 532 4.23 3.64 -5.09
CA TYR A 532 5.09 2.62 -4.47
C TYR A 532 6.01 3.17 -3.36
N TYR A 533 6.20 4.51 -3.28
CA TYR A 533 6.87 5.18 -2.15
C TYR A 533 6.16 4.97 -0.80
N ASP A 534 4.87 4.62 -0.80
CA ASP A 534 4.07 4.37 0.40
C ASP A 534 4.72 3.33 1.31
N TYR A 535 5.22 2.25 0.71
CA TYR A 535 5.87 1.16 1.44
C TYR A 535 7.22 1.58 2.04
N ALA A 536 7.99 2.42 1.34
CA ALA A 536 9.24 2.94 1.89
C ALA A 536 8.97 3.88 3.06
N LEU A 537 8.00 4.77 2.90
CA LEU A 537 7.59 5.69 3.96
C LEU A 537 7.05 4.94 5.16
N SER A 538 6.26 3.87 4.96
CA SER A 538 5.72 3.07 6.05
C SER A 538 6.81 2.45 6.92
N TYR A 539 7.87 1.92 6.32
CA TYR A 539 8.99 1.35 7.07
C TYR A 539 9.76 2.42 7.84
N VAL A 540 9.99 3.57 7.24
CA VAL A 540 10.68 4.69 7.93
C VAL A 540 9.85 5.20 9.10
N ILE A 541 8.53 5.39 8.90
CA ILE A 541 7.59 5.78 9.98
C ILE A 541 7.57 4.73 11.09
N LEU A 542 7.48 3.45 10.74
CA LEU A 542 7.51 2.34 11.71
C LEU A 542 8.70 2.45 12.64
N PHE A 543 9.93 2.54 12.09
CA PHE A 543 11.13 2.60 12.92
C PHE A 543 11.23 3.88 13.73
N GLN A 544 10.77 5.03 13.20
CA GLN A 544 10.76 6.28 13.96
C GLN A 544 9.79 6.23 15.13
N LEU A 545 8.59 5.66 14.94
CA LEU A 545 7.63 5.47 16.03
C LEU A 545 8.12 4.43 17.03
N HIS A 546 8.71 3.32 16.56
CA HIS A 546 9.28 2.29 17.43
C HIS A 546 10.42 2.83 18.29
N ASP A 547 11.35 3.59 17.71
CA ASP A 547 12.46 4.24 18.41
C ASP A 547 11.94 5.16 19.54
N HIS A 548 10.96 6.01 19.21
CA HIS A 548 10.33 6.90 20.20
C HIS A 548 9.65 6.12 21.33
N ILE A 549 8.84 5.11 20.97
CA ILE A 549 8.16 4.26 21.98
C ILE A 549 9.17 3.56 22.88
N ALA A 550 10.18 2.91 22.29
CA ALA A 550 11.18 2.16 23.03
C ALA A 550 11.98 3.05 23.98
N LYS A 551 12.51 4.17 23.47
CA LYS A 551 13.47 5.01 24.21
C LYS A 551 12.81 6.07 25.09
N GLN A 552 11.72 6.71 24.61
CA GLN A 552 11.12 7.85 25.31
C GLN A 552 9.94 7.46 26.20
N ILE A 553 9.18 6.41 25.81
CA ILE A 553 8.00 6.00 26.57
C ILE A 553 8.32 4.81 27.48
N LEU A 554 8.89 3.73 26.93
CA LEU A 554 9.13 2.50 27.69
C LEU A 554 10.49 2.45 28.39
N HIS A 555 11.46 3.26 27.94
CA HIS A 555 12.86 3.21 28.41
C HIS A 555 13.46 1.80 28.31
N GLN A 556 13.20 1.13 27.19
CA GLN A 556 13.65 -0.23 26.88
C GLN A 556 14.56 -0.25 25.64
N ASP A 557 15.33 -1.33 25.51
CA ASP A 557 16.10 -1.60 24.30
C ASP A 557 15.13 -1.78 23.10
N PRO A 558 15.29 -1.05 21.99
CA PRO A 558 14.45 -1.23 20.81
C PRO A 558 14.41 -2.67 20.25
N HIS A 559 15.44 -3.49 20.52
CA HIS A 559 15.48 -4.90 20.11
C HIS A 559 14.84 -5.87 21.11
N ALA A 560 14.34 -5.36 22.23
CA ALA A 560 13.77 -6.17 23.31
C ALA A 560 12.63 -5.43 24.04
N THR A 561 11.75 -4.80 23.26
CA THR A 561 10.62 -4.05 23.80
C THR A 561 9.46 -4.97 24.20
N ASN A 562 8.62 -4.48 25.12
CA ASN A 562 7.33 -5.08 25.40
C ASN A 562 6.28 -3.98 25.56
N TYR A 563 5.42 -3.83 24.57
CA TYR A 563 4.34 -2.84 24.59
C TYR A 563 3.15 -3.27 25.46
N TYR A 564 2.98 -4.58 25.67
CA TYR A 564 1.80 -5.14 26.33
C TYR A 564 1.55 -4.51 27.71
N GLY A 565 0.34 -4.02 27.91
CA GLY A 565 -0.08 -3.37 29.16
C GLY A 565 0.24 -1.88 29.26
N SER A 566 1.06 -1.30 28.39
CA SER A 566 1.42 0.12 28.45
C SER A 566 0.31 1.02 27.91
N LYS A 567 -0.42 1.67 28.81
CA LYS A 567 -1.43 2.68 28.45
C LYS A 567 -0.80 3.93 27.81
N GLU A 568 0.43 4.23 28.15
CA GLU A 568 1.17 5.36 27.57
C GLU A 568 1.47 5.14 26.10
N VAL A 569 1.93 3.94 25.73
CA VAL A 569 2.08 3.56 24.33
C VAL A 569 0.74 3.65 23.60
N GLY A 570 -0.33 3.12 24.21
CA GLY A 570 -1.66 3.18 23.61
C GLY A 570 -2.19 4.61 23.43
N ASN A 571 -1.93 5.52 24.38
CA ASN A 571 -2.29 6.93 24.27
C ASN A 571 -1.50 7.60 23.14
N PHE A 572 -0.19 7.38 23.07
CA PHE A 572 0.67 7.89 22.01
C PHE A 572 0.17 7.47 20.61
N LEU A 573 -0.13 6.18 20.43
CA LEU A 573 -0.66 5.66 19.16
C LEU A 573 -2.02 6.25 18.82
N ARG A 574 -2.95 6.33 19.79
CA ARG A 574 -4.26 6.93 19.58
C ARG A 574 -4.17 8.41 19.19
N ASP A 575 -3.27 9.16 19.78
CA ASP A 575 -3.06 10.57 19.47
C ASP A 575 -2.60 10.79 18.02
N ILE A 576 -1.82 9.85 17.47
CA ILE A 576 -1.40 9.86 16.06
C ILE A 576 -2.55 9.45 15.14
N MET A 577 -3.31 8.43 15.51
CA MET A 577 -4.36 7.85 14.66
C MET A 577 -5.66 8.67 14.67
N ARG A 578 -6.00 9.30 15.81
CA ARG A 578 -7.28 9.98 16.04
C ARG A 578 -7.64 11.07 15.02
N PRO A 579 -6.69 11.88 14.53
CA PRO A 579 -7.03 12.91 13.54
C PRO A 579 -7.45 12.35 12.17
N GLY A 580 -7.17 11.09 11.86
CA GLY A 580 -7.31 10.58 10.51
C GLY A 580 -6.55 11.46 9.51
N SER A 581 -7.19 11.84 8.41
CA SER A 581 -6.61 12.77 7.43
C SER A 581 -6.95 14.25 7.70
N SER A 582 -7.59 14.58 8.85
CA SER A 582 -7.99 15.95 9.16
C SER A 582 -6.84 16.90 9.50
N LYS A 583 -5.69 16.36 9.92
CA LYS A 583 -4.44 17.10 10.18
C LYS A 583 -3.35 16.70 9.20
N ASP A 584 -2.39 17.60 9.00
CA ASP A 584 -1.17 17.26 8.25
C ASP A 584 -0.35 16.23 9.04
N TRP A 585 -0.04 15.12 8.41
CA TRP A 585 0.66 13.99 9.03
C TRP A 585 2.09 14.34 9.49
N ARG A 586 2.77 15.26 8.77
CA ARG A 586 4.12 15.73 9.11
C ARG A 586 4.10 16.51 10.42
N THR A 587 3.09 17.38 10.56
CA THR A 587 2.87 18.14 11.79
C THR A 587 2.60 17.20 12.97
N VAL A 588 1.70 16.23 12.80
CA VAL A 588 1.37 15.25 13.86
C VAL A 588 2.61 14.43 14.25
N LEU A 589 3.38 13.94 13.28
CA LEU A 589 4.62 13.19 13.55
C LEU A 589 5.61 14.02 14.36
N LYS A 590 5.87 15.25 13.91
CA LYS A 590 6.81 16.16 14.59
C LYS A 590 6.36 16.54 16.00
N GLU A 591 5.07 16.83 16.19
CA GLU A 591 4.50 17.12 17.51
C GLU A 591 4.64 15.93 18.49
N LYS A 592 4.50 14.71 17.98
CA LYS A 592 4.50 13.49 18.80
C LYS A 592 5.89 12.89 19.03
N THR A 593 6.79 13.00 18.06
CA THR A 593 8.15 12.42 18.14
C THR A 593 9.25 13.46 18.37
N GLY A 594 8.96 14.75 18.14
CA GLY A 594 9.95 15.83 18.20
C GLY A 594 10.75 15.98 16.90
N GLU A 595 10.54 15.15 15.89
CA GLU A 595 11.36 15.09 14.68
C GLU A 595 10.51 15.04 13.41
N ASP A 596 11.04 15.63 12.33
CA ASP A 596 10.52 15.41 10.98
C ASP A 596 10.84 13.96 10.53
N LEU A 597 10.12 13.46 9.51
CA LEU A 597 10.39 12.11 8.99
C LEU A 597 11.83 11.96 8.52
N SER A 598 12.51 10.94 9.07
CA SER A 598 13.92 10.63 8.80
C SER A 598 14.18 9.14 8.99
N ALA A 599 15.07 8.59 8.16
CA ALA A 599 15.54 7.22 8.31
C ALA A 599 16.52 7.03 9.47
N ARG A 600 16.86 8.08 10.24
CA ARG A 600 17.79 8.03 11.39
C ARG A 600 17.44 6.89 12.35
N ALA A 601 16.20 6.78 12.76
CA ALA A 601 15.77 5.75 13.70
C ALA A 601 15.98 4.32 13.14
N MET A 602 15.75 4.12 11.83
CA MET A 602 16.07 2.85 11.17
C MET A 602 17.58 2.58 11.15
N VAL A 603 18.39 3.57 10.87
CA VAL A 603 19.87 3.46 10.92
C VAL A 603 20.34 3.12 12.32
N ASP A 604 19.79 3.78 13.35
CA ASP A 604 20.11 3.53 14.76
C ASP A 604 19.72 2.11 15.19
N TYR A 605 18.53 1.64 14.78
CA TYR A 605 18.08 0.28 15.06
C TYR A 605 19.06 -0.77 14.50
N PHE A 606 19.59 -0.56 13.30
CA PHE A 606 20.55 -1.47 12.66
C PHE A 606 22.03 -1.17 12.99
N GLN A 607 22.31 -0.27 13.91
CA GLN A 607 23.71 0.08 14.28
C GLN A 607 24.55 -1.12 14.78
N PRO A 608 24.03 -2.07 15.58
CA PRO A 608 24.79 -3.28 15.94
C PRO A 608 25.17 -4.12 14.69
N LEU A 609 24.27 -4.21 13.73
CA LEU A 609 24.53 -4.89 12.45
C LEU A 609 25.58 -4.15 11.61
N MET A 610 25.59 -2.82 11.60
CA MET A 610 26.58 -2.01 10.89
C MET A 610 28.01 -2.37 11.34
N THR A 611 28.23 -2.56 12.64
CA THR A 611 29.51 -2.97 13.20
C THR A 611 29.95 -4.33 12.69
N TYR A 612 29.04 -5.30 12.71
CA TYR A 612 29.29 -6.64 12.17
C TYR A 612 29.63 -6.59 10.67
N LEU A 613 28.82 -5.86 9.87
CA LEU A 613 29.03 -5.77 8.42
C LEU A 613 30.38 -5.13 8.07
N LYS A 614 30.78 -4.06 8.76
CA LYS A 614 32.11 -3.43 8.56
C LYS A 614 33.25 -4.41 8.85
N GLN A 615 33.08 -5.27 9.86
CA GLN A 615 34.06 -6.31 10.16
C GLN A 615 34.12 -7.36 9.04
N GLN A 616 32.97 -7.84 8.57
CA GLN A 616 32.88 -8.81 7.47
C GLN A 616 33.42 -8.24 6.15
N ASN A 617 33.23 -6.94 5.92
CA ASN A 617 33.63 -6.27 4.69
C ASN A 617 35.08 -5.76 4.73
N LYS A 618 35.84 -6.02 5.81
CA LYS A 618 37.25 -5.58 5.89
C LYS A 618 38.07 -6.15 4.74
N GLY A 619 38.68 -5.29 3.94
CA GLY A 619 39.43 -5.67 2.75
C GLY A 619 38.60 -5.94 1.50
N ARG A 620 37.27 -5.87 1.57
CA ARG A 620 36.38 -6.01 0.41
C ARG A 620 36.27 -4.68 -0.35
N LYS A 621 36.08 -4.75 -1.68
CA LYS A 621 35.90 -3.58 -2.54
C LYS A 621 34.47 -3.06 -2.45
N TYR A 622 34.29 -1.81 -2.08
CA TYR A 622 33.01 -1.10 -2.19
C TYR A 622 32.82 -0.55 -3.60
N THR A 623 31.59 -0.55 -4.08
CA THR A 623 31.24 -0.13 -5.47
C THR A 623 30.02 0.78 -5.52
N MET A 624 29.38 1.04 -4.38
CA MET A 624 28.27 1.98 -4.23
C MET A 624 28.64 3.14 -3.32
#